data_4d7d226d4cd1e953072a88c7329d7b53
#
_entry.id   4d7d226d4cd1e953072a88c7329d7b53
#
_cell.length_a   1.000
_cell.length_b   1.000
_cell.length_c   1.000
_cell.angle_alpha   90.00
_cell.angle_beta   90.00
_cell.angle_gamma   90.00
#
_symmetry.space_group_name_H-M   'P 1'
#
loop_
_entity.id
_entity.type
_entity.pdbx_description
1 polymer ?
#
loop_
_entity_poly.entity_id
_entity_poly.type
_entity_poly.pdbx_seq_one_letter_code
_entity_poly.pdbx_strand_id
1 'polypeptide(L)'
;TNTNQHVSFLRMLARGASFDIDGVYSYPAGLAFLPVDGLYLSLNGQSAYQTRNIKATFPLFIEDGNTRYYKGKASAPFIPSFQGAYKKGDWTISGSFAVVGGGGKASFDDGLGMFDSMVMGQVHTISGGQITPNMYSINSAMDGSQFIYGVQLGLSYQVNDWLGVFAGGRMNYFTGGYEGFLTETAHSNIPTYGGME
;
A
#
# COMPACT_ATOMS: atom_id res chain seq x y z
N THR A 1 1.99 -0.72 -5.97
CA THR A 1 0.83 -1.04 -6.84
C THR A 1 0.39 0.20 -7.57
N ASN A 2 0.32 0.13 -8.88
CA ASN A 2 -0.19 1.21 -9.72
C ASN A 2 -1.68 1.02 -9.97
N THR A 3 -2.47 2.03 -9.65
CA THR A 3 -3.91 2.06 -9.92
C THR A 3 -4.35 3.48 -10.24
N ASN A 4 -5.36 3.64 -11.08
CA ASN A 4 -5.88 4.96 -11.41
C ASN A 4 -7.03 5.42 -10.51
N GLN A 5 -7.51 4.55 -9.61
CA GLN A 5 -8.62 4.81 -8.67
C GLN A 5 -9.94 5.26 -9.31
N HIS A 6 -10.09 5.14 -10.62
CA HIS A 6 -11.35 5.39 -11.30
C HIS A 6 -12.32 4.23 -11.05
N VAL A 7 -13.60 4.52 -10.85
CA VAL A 7 -14.62 3.52 -10.53
C VAL A 7 -14.71 2.41 -11.58
N SER A 8 -14.59 2.76 -12.87
CA SER A 8 -14.62 1.79 -13.96
C SER A 8 -13.41 0.84 -13.91
N PHE A 9 -12.23 1.36 -13.59
CA PHE A 9 -11.01 0.55 -13.41
C PHE A 9 -11.13 -0.38 -12.20
N LEU A 10 -11.70 0.10 -11.09
CA LEU A 10 -11.87 -0.71 -9.88
C LEU A 10 -12.90 -1.85 -10.07
N ARG A 11 -13.89 -1.63 -10.91
CA ARG A 11 -14.88 -2.66 -11.26
C ARG A 11 -14.36 -3.71 -12.25
N MET A 12 -13.46 -3.31 -13.14
CA MET A 12 -12.92 -4.14 -14.20
C MET A 12 -11.48 -3.72 -14.50
N LEU A 13 -10.51 -4.45 -14.01
CA LEU A 13 -9.10 -4.12 -14.16
C LEU A 13 -8.56 -4.21 -15.60
N ALA A 14 -9.25 -4.97 -16.46
CA ALA A 14 -8.88 -5.13 -17.88
C ALA A 14 -9.33 -3.93 -18.73
N ARG A 15 -8.86 -2.72 -18.39
CA ARG A 15 -9.18 -1.47 -19.09
C ARG A 15 -7.96 -0.83 -19.76
N GLY A 16 -6.92 -1.60 -20.00
CA GLY A 16 -5.68 -1.10 -20.61
C GLY A 16 -5.83 -0.60 -22.05
N ALA A 17 -6.97 -0.87 -22.71
CA ALA A 17 -7.32 -0.37 -24.05
C ALA A 17 -8.68 0.35 -24.06
N SER A 18 -9.05 0.99 -22.94
CA SER A 18 -10.28 1.77 -22.84
C SER A 18 -10.13 3.12 -23.54
N PHE A 19 -11.13 3.50 -24.32
CA PHE A 19 -11.26 4.82 -24.96
C PHE A 19 -12.12 5.78 -24.11
N ASP A 20 -12.16 5.60 -22.80
CA ASP A 20 -12.94 6.40 -21.87
C ASP A 20 -12.01 7.23 -20.97
N ILE A 21 -12.56 8.12 -20.16
CA ILE A 21 -11.82 9.07 -19.31
C ILE A 21 -10.84 8.39 -18.34
N ASP A 22 -11.10 7.17 -17.92
CA ASP A 22 -10.17 6.39 -17.10
C ASP A 22 -8.87 6.02 -17.85
N GLY A 23 -8.89 6.08 -19.18
CA GLY A 23 -7.71 5.94 -20.02
C GLY A 23 -6.63 6.99 -19.81
N VAL A 24 -6.96 8.15 -19.21
CA VAL A 24 -5.98 9.22 -18.92
C VAL A 24 -4.75 8.67 -18.24
N TYR A 25 -4.91 7.73 -17.31
CA TYR A 25 -3.79 7.13 -16.60
C TYR A 25 -3.16 5.94 -17.32
N SER A 26 -3.97 4.99 -17.77
CA SER A 26 -3.50 3.68 -18.24
C SER A 26 -3.28 3.60 -19.74
N TYR A 27 -4.06 4.35 -20.53
CA TYR A 27 -4.03 4.33 -21.99
C TYR A 27 -4.33 5.70 -22.60
N PRO A 28 -3.50 6.73 -22.34
CA PRO A 28 -3.82 8.10 -22.72
C PRO A 28 -3.87 8.34 -24.22
N ALA A 29 -3.18 7.54 -25.05
CA ALA A 29 -3.31 7.61 -26.50
C ALA A 29 -4.73 7.30 -26.99
N GLY A 30 -5.47 6.44 -26.27
CA GLY A 30 -6.86 6.12 -26.56
C GLY A 30 -7.83 7.29 -26.42
N LEU A 31 -7.45 8.34 -25.66
CA LEU A 31 -8.26 9.55 -25.53
C LEU A 31 -8.37 10.35 -26.82
N ALA A 32 -7.47 10.14 -27.79
CA ALA A 32 -7.61 10.71 -29.12
C ALA A 32 -8.90 10.24 -29.82
N PHE A 33 -9.42 9.07 -29.45
CA PHE A 33 -10.61 8.45 -30.01
C PHE A 33 -11.89 8.71 -29.19
N LEU A 34 -11.88 9.65 -28.26
CA LEU A 34 -13.10 10.07 -27.56
C LEU A 34 -14.18 10.47 -28.59
N PRO A 35 -15.45 10.10 -28.37
CA PRO A 35 -16.47 10.16 -29.44
C PRO A 35 -16.93 11.58 -29.81
N VAL A 36 -16.78 12.54 -28.88
CA VAL A 36 -17.32 13.91 -29.06
C VAL A 36 -16.29 14.92 -28.60
N ASP A 37 -16.20 16.04 -29.31
CA ASP A 37 -15.41 17.18 -28.85
C ASP A 37 -16.02 17.80 -27.60
N GLY A 38 -15.19 18.18 -26.66
CA GLY A 38 -15.62 18.80 -25.42
C GLY A 38 -14.80 18.44 -24.19
N LEU A 39 -15.32 18.82 -23.05
CA LEU A 39 -14.70 18.60 -21.75
C LEU A 39 -15.23 17.30 -21.11
N TYR A 40 -14.31 16.43 -20.74
CA TYR A 40 -14.56 15.22 -19.99
C TYR A 40 -13.94 15.35 -18.59
N LEU A 41 -14.74 15.16 -17.56
CA LEU A 41 -14.29 15.23 -16.17
C LEU A 41 -14.79 14.03 -15.39
N SER A 42 -13.95 13.48 -14.55
CA SER A 42 -14.30 12.44 -13.60
C SER A 42 -13.68 12.72 -12.24
N LEU A 43 -14.50 12.70 -11.21
CA LEU A 43 -14.10 12.80 -9.82
C LEU A 43 -14.55 11.54 -9.09
N ASN A 44 -13.62 10.85 -8.48
CA ASN A 44 -13.91 9.62 -7.73
C ASN A 44 -13.34 9.71 -6.32
N GLY A 45 -14.03 9.06 -5.39
CA GLY A 45 -13.59 8.88 -4.01
C GLY A 45 -13.79 7.44 -3.60
N GLN A 46 -12.85 6.90 -2.86
CA GLN A 46 -12.90 5.55 -2.31
C GLN A 46 -12.52 5.56 -0.84
N SER A 47 -13.13 4.67 -0.07
CA SER A 47 -12.71 4.33 1.30
C SER A 47 -12.32 2.87 1.34
N ALA A 48 -11.20 2.56 1.98
CA ALA A 48 -10.73 1.19 2.13
C ALA A 48 -10.42 0.89 3.61
N TYR A 49 -11.01 -0.20 4.10
CA TYR A 49 -10.77 -0.71 5.44
C TYR A 49 -10.48 -2.20 5.34
N GLN A 50 -9.40 -2.65 5.95
CA GLN A 50 -9.00 -4.04 5.90
C GLN A 50 -8.54 -4.51 7.28
N THR A 51 -9.00 -5.69 7.69
CA THR A 51 -8.45 -6.41 8.84
C THR A 51 -7.67 -7.61 8.31
N ARG A 52 -6.47 -7.81 8.82
CA ARG A 52 -5.61 -8.94 8.49
C ARG A 52 -5.36 -9.76 9.75
N ASN A 53 -5.74 -11.02 9.71
CA ASN A 53 -5.36 -11.98 10.73
C ASN A 53 -4.14 -12.75 10.22
N ILE A 54 -3.06 -12.68 10.98
CA ILE A 54 -1.78 -13.31 10.65
C ILE A 54 -1.58 -14.45 11.62
N LYS A 55 -1.34 -15.64 11.08
CA LYS A 55 -0.93 -16.82 11.83
C LYS A 55 0.56 -17.01 11.61
N ALA A 56 1.36 -16.90 12.65
CA ALA A 56 2.79 -17.13 12.62
C ALA A 56 3.13 -18.39 13.44
N THR A 57 3.99 -19.25 12.91
CA THR A 57 4.49 -20.44 13.59
C THR A 57 5.99 -20.33 13.74
N PHE A 58 6.48 -20.49 14.95
CA PHE A 58 7.91 -20.43 15.25
C PHE A 58 8.24 -21.37 16.43
N PRO A 59 9.36 -22.12 16.38
CA PRO A 59 9.67 -23.15 17.38
C PRO A 59 9.72 -22.66 18.82
N LEU A 60 9.99 -21.38 19.04
CA LEU A 60 10.07 -20.79 20.39
C LEU A 60 8.76 -20.16 20.85
N PHE A 61 7.70 -20.16 20.07
CA PHE A 61 6.39 -19.73 20.56
C PHE A 61 5.85 -20.76 21.54
N ILE A 62 5.32 -20.25 22.66
CA ILE A 62 4.83 -21.08 23.78
C ILE A 62 3.38 -21.50 23.63
N GLU A 63 2.66 -20.86 22.72
CA GLU A 63 1.27 -21.16 22.44
C GLU A 63 1.14 -22.54 21.76
N ASP A 64 -0.05 -23.11 21.84
CA ASP A 64 -0.35 -24.44 21.31
C ASP A 64 0.05 -24.57 19.83
N GLY A 65 0.82 -25.63 19.52
CA GLY A 65 1.40 -25.84 18.20
C GLY A 65 2.43 -24.81 17.78
N ASN A 66 3.10 -24.13 18.74
CA ASN A 66 4.10 -23.09 18.47
C ASN A 66 3.56 -21.97 17.55
N THR A 67 2.30 -21.64 17.72
CA THR A 67 1.58 -20.73 16.82
C THR A 67 0.98 -19.57 17.57
N ARG A 68 1.27 -18.35 17.07
CA ARG A 68 0.73 -17.10 17.60
C ARG A 68 -0.08 -16.38 16.53
N TYR A 69 -1.15 -15.74 16.95
CA TYR A 69 -2.05 -14.98 16.09
C TYR A 69 -1.87 -13.49 16.32
N TYR A 70 -1.81 -12.74 15.23
CA TYR A 70 -1.66 -11.28 15.24
C TYR A 70 -2.77 -10.66 14.41
N LYS A 71 -3.20 -9.47 14.79
CA LYS A 71 -4.23 -8.73 14.10
C LYS A 71 -3.71 -7.40 13.61
N GLY A 72 -3.69 -7.23 12.29
CA GLY A 72 -3.40 -5.94 11.65
C GLY A 72 -4.67 -5.27 11.15
N LYS A 73 -4.74 -3.96 11.28
CA LYS A 73 -5.79 -3.12 10.71
C LYS A 73 -5.16 -2.17 9.71
N ALA A 74 -5.71 -2.10 8.51
CA ALA A 74 -5.31 -1.11 7.52
C ALA A 74 -6.50 -0.25 7.15
N SER A 75 -6.30 1.06 7.08
CA SER A 75 -7.34 2.02 6.75
C SER A 75 -6.83 3.10 5.81
N ALA A 76 -7.63 3.41 4.82
CA ALA A 76 -7.49 4.58 3.97
C ALA A 76 -8.89 5.21 3.84
N PRO A 77 -9.25 6.13 4.74
CA PRO A 77 -10.63 6.63 4.84
C PRO A 77 -11.07 7.41 3.62
N PHE A 78 -10.13 8.04 2.90
CA PHE A 78 -10.45 8.75 1.67
C PHE A 78 -9.29 8.64 0.67
N ILE A 79 -9.59 8.11 -0.51
CA ILE A 79 -8.66 7.94 -1.62
C ILE A 79 -9.25 8.71 -2.81
N PRO A 80 -8.82 9.96 -3.04
CA PRO A 80 -9.33 10.76 -4.15
C PRO A 80 -8.69 10.37 -5.48
N SER A 81 -9.46 10.52 -6.54
CA SER A 81 -8.91 10.57 -7.90
C SER A 81 -9.69 11.54 -8.78
N PHE A 82 -8.96 12.21 -9.63
CA PHE A 82 -9.47 13.14 -10.61
C PHE A 82 -8.88 12.83 -11.98
N GLN A 83 -9.74 12.77 -12.99
CA GLN A 83 -9.34 12.67 -14.38
C GLN A 83 -10.04 13.74 -15.18
N GLY A 84 -9.30 14.40 -16.06
CA GLY A 84 -9.83 15.41 -16.96
C GLY A 84 -9.23 15.26 -18.36
N ALA A 85 -10.05 15.51 -19.36
CA ALA A 85 -9.61 15.59 -20.75
C ALA A 85 -10.43 16.63 -21.50
N TYR A 86 -9.81 17.32 -22.42
CA TYR A 86 -10.49 18.23 -23.35
C TYR A 86 -10.09 17.85 -24.76
N LYS A 87 -11.09 17.39 -25.52
CA LYS A 87 -10.95 17.04 -26.94
C LYS A 87 -11.42 18.16 -27.85
N LYS A 88 -10.64 18.43 -28.88
CA LYS A 88 -11.01 19.32 -29.97
C LYS A 88 -10.39 18.82 -31.28
N GLY A 89 -11.24 18.32 -32.18
CA GLY A 89 -10.81 17.67 -33.41
C GLY A 89 -9.90 16.48 -33.11
N ASP A 90 -8.72 16.44 -33.72
CA ASP A 90 -7.75 15.36 -33.56
C ASP A 90 -6.93 15.45 -32.27
N TRP A 91 -7.04 16.55 -31.51
CA TRP A 91 -6.24 16.82 -30.32
C TRP A 91 -7.01 16.60 -29.04
N THR A 92 -6.37 15.98 -28.08
CA THR A 92 -6.91 15.82 -26.72
C THR A 92 -5.82 16.13 -25.69
N ILE A 93 -6.00 17.21 -24.92
CA ILE A 93 -5.19 17.45 -23.72
C ILE A 93 -5.82 16.71 -22.56
N SER A 94 -5.00 16.07 -21.74
CA SER A 94 -5.51 15.29 -20.61
C SER A 94 -4.62 15.41 -19.37
N GLY A 95 -5.23 15.24 -18.20
CA GLY A 95 -4.54 15.24 -16.94
C GLY A 95 -5.26 14.38 -15.91
N SER A 96 -4.49 13.88 -14.95
CA SER A 96 -5.02 13.15 -13.82
C SER A 96 -4.25 13.41 -12.54
N PHE A 97 -4.95 13.29 -11.43
CA PHE A 97 -4.40 13.22 -10.08
C PHE A 97 -5.05 12.05 -9.36
N ALA A 98 -4.26 11.20 -8.74
CA ALA A 98 -4.78 10.09 -7.96
C ALA A 98 -3.77 9.63 -6.89
N VAL A 99 -4.27 8.91 -5.89
CA VAL A 99 -3.44 8.05 -5.05
C VAL A 99 -3.18 6.75 -5.82
N VAL A 100 -2.05 6.68 -6.51
CA VAL A 100 -1.75 5.60 -7.46
C VAL A 100 -1.13 4.37 -6.80
N GLY A 101 -0.83 4.44 -5.51
CA GLY A 101 -0.28 3.32 -4.76
C GLY A 101 -0.16 3.61 -3.29
N GLY A 102 0.33 2.61 -2.56
CA GLY A 102 0.49 2.64 -1.12
C GLY A 102 -0.45 1.67 -0.41
N GLY A 103 -0.26 1.49 0.89
CA GLY A 103 -1.04 0.59 1.74
C GLY A 103 -2.04 1.30 2.66
N GLY A 104 -2.14 2.62 2.56
CA GLY A 104 -2.86 3.41 3.55
C GLY A 104 -2.11 3.46 4.89
N LYS A 105 -2.84 3.64 5.98
CA LYS A 105 -2.33 3.50 7.34
C LYS A 105 -2.57 2.06 7.82
N ALA A 106 -1.50 1.38 8.26
CA ALA A 106 -1.58 0.05 8.85
C ALA A 106 -1.11 0.10 10.30
N SER A 107 -1.86 -0.55 11.20
CA SER A 107 -1.56 -0.67 12.63
C SER A 107 -1.56 -2.14 13.03
N PHE A 108 -0.53 -2.52 13.79
CA PHE A 108 -0.36 -3.85 14.37
C PHE A 108 -0.17 -3.69 15.87
N ASP A 109 -1.27 -3.56 16.58
CA ASP A 109 -1.28 -3.26 18.02
C ASP A 109 -0.76 -4.44 18.86
N ASP A 110 -0.94 -5.66 18.35
CA ASP A 110 -0.52 -6.92 19.00
C ASP A 110 0.87 -7.39 18.52
N GLY A 111 1.61 -6.52 17.80
CA GLY A 111 2.91 -6.85 17.22
C GLY A 111 2.86 -7.60 15.90
N LEU A 112 4.03 -8.09 15.52
CA LEU A 112 4.24 -8.87 14.31
C LEU A 112 5.08 -10.11 14.61
N GLY A 113 4.66 -11.27 14.12
CA GLY A 113 5.36 -12.53 14.33
C GLY A 113 6.83 -12.53 13.89
N MET A 114 7.18 -11.66 12.92
CA MET A 114 8.56 -11.49 12.48
C MET A 114 9.42 -10.83 13.58
N PHE A 115 8.92 -9.81 14.27
CA PHE A 115 9.65 -9.15 15.34
C PHE A 115 9.80 -10.05 16.55
N ASP A 116 8.70 -10.69 16.98
CA ASP A 116 8.71 -11.59 18.11
C ASP A 116 9.65 -12.79 17.87
N SER A 117 9.61 -13.39 16.69
CA SER A 117 10.51 -14.50 16.35
C SER A 117 11.98 -14.08 16.26
N MET A 118 12.26 -12.86 15.77
CA MET A 118 13.63 -12.33 15.72
C MET A 118 14.19 -12.15 17.13
N VAL A 119 13.45 -11.53 18.03
CA VAL A 119 13.88 -11.30 19.42
C VAL A 119 14.05 -12.62 20.14
N MET A 120 13.05 -13.52 20.06
CA MET A 120 13.15 -14.85 20.71
C MET A 120 14.36 -15.63 20.20
N GLY A 121 14.62 -15.60 18.89
CA GLY A 121 15.79 -16.23 18.30
C GLY A 121 17.11 -15.66 18.80
N GLN A 122 17.20 -14.34 18.94
CA GLN A 122 18.39 -13.67 19.46
C GLN A 122 18.61 -13.99 20.95
N VAL A 123 17.58 -13.87 21.78
CA VAL A 123 17.64 -14.22 23.22
C VAL A 123 18.07 -15.67 23.40
N HIS A 124 17.49 -16.59 22.66
CA HIS A 124 17.87 -17.99 22.71
C HIS A 124 19.32 -18.23 22.32
N THR A 125 19.80 -17.58 21.27
CA THR A 125 21.18 -17.73 20.78
C THR A 125 22.18 -17.14 21.77
N ILE A 126 21.94 -15.91 22.26
CA ILE A 126 22.86 -15.21 23.18
C ILE A 126 22.92 -15.94 24.53
N SER A 127 21.81 -16.46 25.02
CA SER A 127 21.76 -17.19 26.30
C SER A 127 22.25 -18.64 26.19
N GLY A 128 22.60 -19.12 25.00
CA GLY A 128 22.91 -20.55 24.78
C GLY A 128 21.74 -21.46 25.12
N GLY A 129 20.50 -20.98 24.98
CA GLY A 129 19.28 -21.71 25.31
C GLY A 129 18.88 -21.73 26.78
N GLN A 130 19.60 -21.01 27.63
CA GLN A 130 19.32 -20.97 29.09
C GLN A 130 18.09 -20.09 29.42
N ILE A 131 17.85 -19.05 28.64
CA ILE A 131 16.66 -18.20 28.76
C ILE A 131 15.58 -18.79 27.85
N THR A 132 14.55 -19.34 28.47
CA THR A 132 13.42 -19.94 27.74
C THR A 132 12.30 -18.91 27.54
N PRO A 133 11.44 -19.08 26.53
CA PRO A 133 10.34 -18.14 26.23
C PRO A 133 9.36 -17.89 27.40
N ASN A 134 9.29 -18.78 28.38
CA ASN A 134 8.46 -18.62 29.58
C ASN A 134 9.04 -17.64 30.60
N MET A 135 10.27 -17.21 30.45
CA MET A 135 10.98 -16.34 31.42
C MET A 135 10.84 -14.85 31.08
N TYR A 136 10.31 -14.51 29.92
CA TYR A 136 10.14 -13.13 29.47
C TYR A 136 8.87 -12.99 28.62
N SER A 137 8.40 -11.77 28.50
CA SER A 137 7.34 -11.42 27.56
C SER A 137 7.82 -10.35 26.59
N ILE A 138 7.39 -10.47 25.35
CA ILE A 138 7.66 -9.51 24.30
C ILE A 138 6.39 -8.72 24.07
N ASN A 139 6.51 -7.40 24.06
CA ASN A 139 5.46 -6.49 23.67
C ASN A 139 5.97 -5.65 22.51
N SER A 140 5.31 -5.76 21.37
CA SER A 140 5.67 -5.05 20.15
C SER A 140 4.42 -4.45 19.52
N ALA A 141 4.57 -3.28 18.94
CA ALA A 141 3.55 -2.69 18.09
C ALA A 141 4.23 -1.97 16.92
N MET A 142 3.51 -1.87 15.82
CA MET A 142 4.00 -1.20 14.63
C MET A 142 2.87 -0.46 13.95
N ASP A 143 3.11 0.81 13.68
CA ASP A 143 2.30 1.66 12.83
C ASP A 143 3.07 2.00 11.55
N GLY A 144 2.37 1.96 10.44
CA GLY A 144 2.95 2.35 9.17
C GLY A 144 1.95 3.09 8.30
N SER A 145 2.41 4.07 7.57
CA SER A 145 1.61 4.73 6.55
C SER A 145 2.42 4.88 5.27
N GLN A 146 1.76 4.65 4.14
CA GLN A 146 2.39 4.77 2.85
C GLN A 146 1.36 5.21 1.81
N PHE A 147 1.64 6.34 1.15
CA PHE A 147 0.84 6.85 0.05
C PHE A 147 1.75 7.25 -1.11
N ILE A 148 1.29 6.97 -2.31
CA ILE A 148 1.94 7.40 -3.55
C ILE A 148 0.93 8.23 -4.34
N TYR A 149 1.20 9.51 -4.43
CA TYR A 149 0.39 10.46 -5.22
C TYR A 149 0.95 10.54 -6.62
N GLY A 150 0.10 10.40 -7.62
CA GLY A 150 0.46 10.51 -9.03
C GLY A 150 -0.24 11.68 -9.71
N VAL A 151 0.53 12.48 -10.43
CA VAL A 151 0.02 13.52 -11.34
C VAL A 151 0.49 13.18 -12.74
N GLN A 152 -0.40 13.25 -13.71
CA GLN A 152 -0.09 13.05 -15.11
C GLN A 152 -0.70 14.18 -15.94
N LEU A 153 0.07 14.68 -16.90
CA LEU A 153 -0.39 15.63 -17.90
C LEU A 153 0.17 15.22 -19.27
N GLY A 154 -0.61 15.43 -20.30
CA GLY A 154 -0.15 15.15 -21.65
C GLY A 154 -1.14 15.50 -22.74
N LEU A 155 -0.71 15.24 -23.94
CA LEU A 155 -1.40 15.54 -25.18
C LEU A 155 -1.50 14.27 -26.02
N SER A 156 -2.68 13.96 -26.47
CA SER A 156 -2.97 12.89 -27.42
C SER A 156 -3.34 13.47 -28.76
N TYR A 157 -2.92 12.82 -29.82
CA TYR A 157 -3.22 13.23 -31.21
C TYR A 157 -3.69 12.01 -32.00
N GLN A 158 -4.82 12.16 -32.67
CA GLN A 158 -5.36 11.17 -33.60
C GLN A 158 -4.71 11.35 -34.97
N VAL A 159 -3.83 10.44 -35.34
CA VAL A 159 -3.11 10.49 -36.63
C VAL A 159 -4.02 10.06 -37.78
N ASN A 160 -4.85 9.04 -37.50
CA ASN A 160 -5.87 8.52 -38.43
C ASN A 160 -6.88 7.67 -37.63
N ASP A 161 -7.82 6.99 -38.30
CA ASP A 161 -8.90 6.27 -37.68
C ASP A 161 -8.46 5.08 -36.79
N TRP A 162 -7.20 4.64 -36.89
CA TRP A 162 -6.68 3.51 -36.14
C TRP A 162 -5.40 3.81 -35.34
N LEU A 163 -4.80 4.97 -35.54
CA LEU A 163 -3.55 5.33 -34.86
C LEU A 163 -3.69 6.63 -34.07
N GLY A 164 -3.55 6.53 -32.77
CA GLY A 164 -3.41 7.63 -31.83
C GLY A 164 -2.04 7.61 -31.15
N VAL A 165 -1.45 8.78 -30.94
CA VAL A 165 -0.18 8.96 -30.24
C VAL A 165 -0.35 9.82 -29.01
N PHE A 166 0.46 9.61 -28.01
CA PHE A 166 0.47 10.40 -26.78
C PHE A 166 1.89 10.85 -26.44
N ALA A 167 2.01 12.10 -26.03
CA ALA A 167 3.22 12.64 -25.42
C ALA A 167 2.85 13.36 -24.11
N GLY A 168 3.54 13.01 -23.04
CA GLY A 168 3.23 13.57 -21.72
C GLY A 168 4.22 13.14 -20.66
N GLY A 169 3.97 13.64 -19.44
CA GLY A 169 4.78 13.34 -18.27
C GLY A 169 3.92 12.86 -17.10
N ARG A 170 4.49 11.99 -16.30
CA ARG A 170 3.93 11.54 -15.02
C ARG A 170 4.94 11.75 -13.92
N MET A 171 4.49 12.32 -12.82
CA MET A 171 5.24 12.47 -11.60
C MET A 171 4.55 11.71 -10.47
N ASN A 172 5.31 10.90 -9.75
CA ASN A 172 4.83 10.22 -8.56
C ASN A 172 5.57 10.76 -7.33
N TYR A 173 4.81 11.15 -6.33
CA TYR A 173 5.32 11.60 -5.05
C TYR A 173 5.01 10.55 -3.98
N PHE A 174 6.05 10.03 -3.38
CA PHE A 174 5.96 9.06 -2.30
C PHE A 174 5.99 9.77 -0.95
N THR A 175 5.08 9.40 -0.05
CA THR A 175 5.12 9.77 1.36
C THR A 175 4.80 8.55 2.20
N GLY A 176 5.53 8.39 3.29
CA GLY A 176 5.31 7.28 4.20
C GLY A 176 6.32 7.26 5.31
N GLY A 177 5.95 6.59 6.39
CA GLY A 177 6.78 6.36 7.55
C GLY A 177 6.33 5.11 8.27
N TYR A 178 7.25 4.54 9.02
CA TYR A 178 7.00 3.41 9.91
C TYR A 178 7.50 3.80 11.29
N GLU A 179 6.66 3.58 12.29
CA GLU A 179 6.99 3.76 13.69
C GLU A 179 6.62 2.48 14.42
N GLY A 180 7.46 2.06 15.35
CA GLY A 180 7.21 0.87 16.13
C GLY A 180 8.07 0.85 17.37
N PHE A 181 7.64 0.07 18.33
CA PHE A 181 8.42 -0.23 19.51
C PHE A 181 8.45 -1.73 19.73
N LEU A 182 9.49 -2.15 20.41
CA LEU A 182 9.67 -3.51 20.84
C LEU A 182 10.29 -3.46 22.24
N THR A 183 9.60 -4.02 23.21
CA THR A 183 10.06 -4.10 24.59
C THR A 183 10.06 -5.55 25.04
N GLU A 184 11.12 -5.92 25.73
CA GLU A 184 11.26 -7.19 26.41
C GLU A 184 11.16 -6.95 27.92
N THR A 185 10.29 -7.71 28.57
CA THR A 185 10.12 -7.64 30.02
C THR A 185 10.45 -8.99 30.62
N ALA A 186 11.56 -9.02 31.40
CA ALA A 186 11.93 -10.20 32.15
C ALA A 186 10.94 -10.48 33.30
N HIS A 187 10.58 -11.75 33.48
CA HIS A 187 9.80 -12.14 34.66
C HIS A 187 10.72 -12.23 35.88
N SER A 188 10.20 -11.95 37.07
CA SER A 188 10.94 -11.73 38.33
C SER A 188 11.83 -12.88 38.85
N ASN A 189 11.99 -13.98 38.11
CA ASN A 189 12.78 -15.15 38.49
C ASN A 189 13.97 -15.43 37.56
N ILE A 190 14.39 -14.46 36.76
CA ILE A 190 15.57 -14.63 35.91
C ILE A 190 16.82 -14.33 36.77
N PRO A 191 17.83 -15.24 36.82
CA PRO A 191 19.14 -14.89 37.39
C PRO A 191 19.67 -13.69 36.62
N THR A 192 20.04 -12.63 37.36
CA THR A 192 20.61 -11.43 36.79
C THR A 192 21.96 -11.78 36.15
N TYR A 193 21.97 -12.06 34.86
CA TYR A 193 23.19 -12.04 34.07
C TYR A 193 23.53 -10.59 33.82
N GLY A 194 24.73 -10.23 34.30
CA GLY A 194 25.24 -8.86 34.39
C GLY A 194 24.90 -8.02 33.17
N GLY A 195 24.45 -6.79 33.45
CA GLY A 195 23.90 -5.84 32.50
C GLY A 195 24.74 -5.70 31.24
N MET A 196 24.04 -5.74 30.14
CA MET A 196 24.46 -5.00 28.95
C MET A 196 23.71 -3.67 28.97
N GLU A 197 24.46 -2.61 29.34
CA GLU A 197 24.09 -1.23 29.02
C GLU A 197 24.26 -0.98 27.52
#